data_2f67f1fa9b2f6532b431bdd3d14282f4
#
_entry.id   2f67f1fa9b2f6532b431bdd3d14282f4
#
_cell.length_a   1.000
_cell.length_b   1.000
_cell.length_c   1.000
_cell.angle_alpha   90.00
_cell.angle_beta   90.00
_cell.angle_gamma   90.00
#
_symmetry.space_group_name_H-M   'P 1'
#
loop_
_entity.id
_entity.type
_entity.pdbx_description
1 polymer ?
#
loop_
_entity_poly.entity_id
_entity_poly.type
_entity_poly.pdbx_seq_one_letter_code
_entity_poly.pdbx_strand_id
1 'polypeptide(L)'
;MKQILISIGVIVAFGLLLVVAQVGMGNKSTTAGEITNTQPEVVTTANSANPDVNDKQDLAMDSSSESETNMDQAVTTDSGLQYIDVVEGEGASPERGQTVVVHYTGTLKDGTKFDSSRDRNSPFSFRIGIGQVIKGWDEGVGSMKVGGRRKLIIPPDLGYGARGAGGVIPPNATLNFDVELLKIN
;
A
#
# COMPACT_ATOMS: atom_id res chain seq x y z
N MET A 1 29.38 6.11 -40.10
CA MET A 1 28.14 6.78 -40.45
C MET A 1 27.03 5.74 -40.56
N LYS A 2 26.28 5.49 -39.50
CA LYS A 2 24.90 4.90 -39.52
C LYS A 2 24.31 5.14 -38.15
N GLN A 3 23.43 6.09 -38.08
CA GLN A 3 22.58 6.42 -36.91
C GLN A 3 21.56 5.31 -36.76
N ILE A 4 21.56 4.64 -35.62
CA ILE A 4 20.42 3.76 -35.24
C ILE A 4 19.64 4.48 -34.16
N LEU A 5 18.56 5.09 -34.59
CA LEU A 5 17.50 5.60 -33.72
C LEU A 5 16.75 4.42 -33.12
N ILE A 6 16.97 4.14 -31.84
CA ILE A 6 16.13 3.20 -31.10
C ILE A 6 15.06 4.01 -30.39
N SER A 7 13.86 3.94 -30.93
CA SER A 7 12.64 4.47 -30.36
C SER A 7 12.30 3.66 -29.11
N ILE A 8 12.38 4.32 -27.93
CA ILE A 8 11.93 3.74 -26.66
C ILE A 8 10.44 4.00 -26.56
N GLY A 9 9.65 3.03 -26.99
CA GLY A 9 8.22 2.98 -26.73
C GLY A 9 7.96 2.48 -25.30
N VAL A 10 7.73 3.38 -24.37
CA VAL A 10 7.18 3.03 -23.05
C VAL A 10 5.68 2.79 -23.24
N ILE A 11 5.29 1.53 -23.29
CA ILE A 11 3.89 1.12 -23.28
C ILE A 11 3.47 1.02 -21.81
N VAL A 12 2.86 2.08 -21.31
CA VAL A 12 2.08 2.03 -20.07
C VAL A 12 0.70 1.53 -20.46
N ALA A 13 0.48 0.24 -20.33
CA ALA A 13 -0.85 -0.36 -20.51
C ALA A 13 -1.72 -0.07 -19.28
N PHE A 14 -2.36 1.09 -19.25
CA PHE A 14 -3.52 1.32 -18.38
C PHE A 14 -4.75 0.73 -19.05
N GLY A 15 -5.18 -0.43 -18.53
CA GLY A 15 -6.47 -1.01 -18.92
C GLY A 15 -7.63 -0.19 -18.38
N LEU A 16 -8.15 0.73 -19.19
CA LEU A 16 -9.39 1.45 -18.92
C LEU A 16 -10.56 0.52 -19.23
N LEU A 17 -11.15 -0.11 -18.21
CA LEU A 17 -12.38 -0.87 -18.34
C LEU A 17 -13.58 0.08 -18.36
N LEU A 18 -14.08 0.37 -19.55
CA LEU A 18 -15.33 1.10 -19.78
C LEU A 18 -16.52 0.16 -19.48
N VAL A 19 -17.17 0.35 -18.33
CA VAL A 19 -18.47 -0.26 -18.04
C VAL A 19 -19.54 0.61 -18.70
N VAL A 20 -20.10 0.13 -19.80
CA VAL A 20 -21.29 0.68 -20.43
C VAL A 20 -22.51 0.22 -19.64
N ALA A 21 -23.14 1.12 -18.90
CA ALA A 21 -24.45 0.88 -18.30
C ALA A 21 -25.52 0.90 -19.38
N GLN A 22 -26.15 -0.21 -19.65
CA GLN A 22 -27.36 -0.30 -20.46
C GLN A 22 -28.58 0.00 -19.59
N VAL A 23 -29.25 1.09 -19.93
CA VAL A 23 -30.58 1.45 -19.44
C VAL A 23 -31.61 0.55 -20.10
N GLY A 24 -32.28 -0.26 -19.30
CA GLY A 24 -33.45 -1.02 -19.70
C GLY A 24 -34.70 -0.52 -18.97
N MET A 25 -35.60 0.05 -19.73
CA MET A 25 -36.87 0.65 -19.37
C MET A 25 -37.99 -0.42 -19.18
N GLY A 26 -38.88 -0.17 -18.22
CA GLY A 26 -40.20 -0.86 -18.20
C GLY A 26 -40.65 -1.29 -16.82
N ASN A 27 -41.54 -0.72 -16.21
CA ASN A 27 -42.93 -0.33 -16.23
C ASN A 27 -43.65 -0.78 -14.94
N LYS A 28 -44.31 0.18 -14.29
CA LYS A 28 -45.53 0.20 -13.47
C LYS A 28 -46.00 -1.06 -12.68
N SER A 29 -46.27 -0.91 -11.40
CA SER A 29 -47.65 -0.69 -10.82
C SER A 29 -47.63 -0.65 -9.31
N THR A 30 -48.06 0.44 -8.77
CA THR A 30 -49.06 0.76 -7.76
C THR A 30 -49.55 -0.38 -6.84
N THR A 31 -49.43 -0.18 -5.52
CA THR A 31 -50.61 -0.15 -4.61
C THR A 31 -50.19 0.26 -3.20
N ALA A 32 -50.95 1.19 -2.65
CA ALA A 32 -50.89 1.79 -1.33
C ALA A 32 -51.38 0.85 -0.21
N GLY A 33 -50.97 1.16 1.02
CA GLY A 33 -51.52 0.59 2.26
C GLY A 33 -50.61 1.02 3.41
N GLU A 34 -50.79 1.96 3.99
CA GLU A 34 -51.28 2.80 5.08
C GLU A 34 -51.42 2.07 6.45
N ILE A 35 -50.80 2.76 7.47
CA ILE A 35 -51.07 2.80 8.92
C ILE A 35 -50.90 1.46 9.70
N THR A 36 -50.22 1.48 10.88
CA THR A 36 -50.58 2.12 12.14
C THR A 36 -49.46 2.00 13.16
N ASN A 37 -49.14 3.10 13.78
CA ASN A 37 -48.58 3.40 15.06
C ASN A 37 -49.11 2.50 16.21
N THR A 38 -48.22 2.00 17.07
CA THR A 38 -48.52 1.90 18.53
C THR A 38 -47.21 1.63 19.31
N GLN A 39 -46.81 2.60 20.11
CA GLN A 39 -46.04 2.42 21.34
C GLN A 39 -47.08 2.40 22.47
N PRO A 40 -46.91 1.62 23.55
CA PRO A 40 -46.55 2.23 24.84
C PRO A 40 -45.58 1.33 25.66
N GLU A 41 -44.75 1.97 26.36
CA GLU A 41 -44.73 2.46 27.75
C GLU A 41 -44.08 1.52 28.79
N VAL A 42 -43.00 2.02 29.31
CA VAL A 42 -42.40 2.01 30.66
C VAL A 42 -42.97 1.07 31.70
N VAL A 43 -42.13 0.24 32.33
CA VAL A 43 -42.15 0.02 33.79
C VAL A 43 -40.73 -0.15 34.33
N THR A 44 -40.39 0.75 35.23
CA THR A 44 -39.27 0.79 36.17
C THR A 44 -39.43 -0.24 37.26
N THR A 45 -38.40 -0.99 37.63
CA THR A 45 -38.13 -1.27 39.05
C THR A 45 -36.65 -1.57 39.27
N ALA A 46 -36.12 -0.85 40.22
CA ALA A 46 -34.79 -0.98 40.81
C ALA A 46 -34.74 -2.17 41.77
N ASN A 47 -33.60 -2.83 41.91
CA ASN A 47 -32.90 -2.93 43.19
C ASN A 47 -31.63 -3.80 43.10
N SER A 48 -30.54 -3.19 43.41
CA SER A 48 -29.59 -3.46 44.52
C SER A 48 -28.67 -4.69 44.46
N ALA A 49 -27.42 -4.33 44.69
CA ALA A 49 -26.32 -5.03 45.37
C ALA A 49 -25.27 -5.70 44.50
N ASN A 50 -24.14 -5.02 44.43
CA ASN A 50 -22.75 -5.50 44.28
C ASN A 50 -22.35 -6.33 45.55
N PRO A 51 -21.29 -7.17 45.63
CA PRO A 51 -19.98 -6.93 45.03
C PRO A 51 -19.25 -8.21 44.49
N ASP A 52 -18.14 -7.97 43.88
CA ASP A 52 -16.84 -8.66 43.94
C ASP A 52 -16.25 -9.15 42.62
N VAL A 53 -15.21 -8.44 42.26
CA VAL A 53 -13.84 -8.86 41.83
C VAL A 53 -13.73 -9.98 40.78
N ASN A 54 -13.33 -9.63 39.54
CA ASN A 54 -12.02 -10.06 39.06
C ASN A 54 -11.69 -9.43 37.69
N ASP A 55 -10.70 -8.64 37.74
CA ASP A 55 -9.58 -8.37 36.84
C ASP A 55 -9.57 -9.20 35.52
N LYS A 56 -9.85 -8.56 34.41
CA LYS A 56 -9.25 -8.85 33.12
C LYS A 56 -9.02 -7.55 32.39
N GLN A 57 -7.77 -7.08 32.48
CA GLN A 57 -7.22 -6.06 31.63
C GLN A 57 -7.45 -6.41 30.16
N ASP A 58 -8.33 -5.69 29.52
CA ASP A 58 -8.35 -5.55 28.08
C ASP A 58 -7.13 -4.70 27.70
N LEU A 59 -6.11 -5.37 27.19
CA LEU A 59 -5.01 -4.75 26.48
C LEU A 59 -5.55 -4.20 25.15
N ALA A 60 -6.10 -2.99 25.22
CA ALA A 60 -6.19 -2.17 24.02
C ALA A 60 -4.75 -1.89 23.56
N MET A 61 -4.27 -2.62 22.59
CA MET A 61 -3.02 -2.31 21.88
C MET A 61 -3.20 -0.97 21.19
N ASP A 62 -2.61 0.02 21.80
CA ASP A 62 -2.39 1.33 21.21
C ASP A 62 -1.54 1.20 19.95
N SER A 63 -2.21 1.31 18.81
CA SER A 63 -1.64 1.24 17.47
C SER A 63 -0.88 2.51 17.05
N SER A 64 -0.69 3.45 17.96
CA SER A 64 -0.09 4.76 17.65
C SER A 64 1.39 4.88 18.00
N SER A 65 2.01 3.86 18.58
CA SER A 65 3.40 3.92 19.05
C SER A 65 4.47 3.39 18.10
N GLU A 66 4.09 2.78 16.97
CA GLU A 66 5.07 2.18 16.04
C GLU A 66 5.70 3.16 15.03
N SER A 67 5.23 4.42 14.98
CA SER A 67 5.68 5.36 13.94
C SER A 67 6.95 6.15 14.27
N GLU A 68 7.35 6.26 15.51
CA GLU A 68 8.41 7.21 15.90
C GLU A 68 9.75 6.58 16.32
N THR A 69 9.80 5.26 16.55
CA THR A 69 10.98 4.64 17.17
C THR A 69 12.04 4.12 16.20
N ASN A 70 11.82 4.16 14.87
CA ASN A 70 12.73 3.52 13.93
C ASN A 70 13.53 4.46 13.02
N MET A 71 13.45 5.79 13.17
CA MET A 71 14.24 6.71 12.34
C MET A 71 15.75 6.65 12.68
N ASP A 72 16.12 6.30 13.90
CA ASP A 72 17.51 6.17 14.33
C ASP A 72 18.24 4.95 13.73
N GLN A 73 17.52 4.05 13.05
CA GLN A 73 18.07 2.85 12.39
C GLN A 73 18.09 2.97 10.86
N ALA A 74 17.78 4.15 10.33
CA ALA A 74 17.78 4.34 8.89
C ALA A 74 19.20 4.27 8.31
N VAL A 75 19.38 3.37 7.36
CA VAL A 75 20.60 3.30 6.55
C VAL A 75 20.43 4.21 5.34
N THR A 76 21.44 5.05 5.09
CA THR A 76 21.51 5.90 3.89
C THR A 76 22.58 5.35 2.97
N THR A 77 22.25 5.08 1.72
CA THR A 77 23.18 4.64 0.70
C THR A 77 23.88 5.81 0.00
N ASP A 78 24.93 5.54 -0.76
CA ASP A 78 25.65 6.54 -1.52
C ASP A 78 24.79 7.24 -2.59
N SER A 79 23.74 6.59 -3.07
CA SER A 79 22.76 7.15 -4.02
C SER A 79 21.75 8.11 -3.36
N GLY A 80 21.72 8.16 -2.03
CA GLY A 80 20.74 8.93 -1.26
C GLY A 80 19.45 8.17 -0.95
N LEU A 81 19.35 6.89 -1.30
CA LEU A 81 18.27 6.03 -0.85
C LEU A 81 18.39 5.86 0.67
N GLN A 82 17.25 5.97 1.37
CA GLN A 82 17.21 5.61 2.79
C GLN A 82 16.28 4.40 2.97
N TYR A 83 16.67 3.52 3.90
CA TYR A 83 15.83 2.38 4.24
C TYR A 83 15.96 1.96 5.70
N ILE A 84 14.91 1.28 6.17
CA ILE A 84 14.85 0.69 7.52
C ILE A 84 14.37 -0.74 7.34
N ASP A 85 15.14 -1.72 7.80
CA ASP A 85 14.71 -3.11 7.87
C ASP A 85 13.78 -3.29 9.08
N VAL A 86 12.48 -3.47 8.79
CA VAL A 86 11.47 -3.75 9.82
C VAL A 86 11.57 -5.23 10.23
N VAL A 87 11.78 -6.08 9.24
CA VAL A 87 12.07 -7.52 9.43
C VAL A 87 13.19 -7.88 8.47
N GLU A 88 14.28 -8.40 8.97
CA GLU A 88 15.31 -8.99 8.13
C GLU A 88 14.87 -10.39 7.69
N GLY A 89 14.83 -10.63 6.36
CA GLY A 89 14.48 -11.94 5.82
C GLY A 89 15.61 -12.95 6.04
N GLU A 90 15.24 -14.22 6.12
CA GLU A 90 16.19 -15.32 6.30
C GLU A 90 16.48 -16.06 4.98
N GLY A 91 15.71 -15.76 3.91
CA GLY A 91 15.88 -16.40 2.61
C GLY A 91 17.00 -15.80 1.78
N ALA A 92 17.08 -16.23 0.52
CA ALA A 92 18.08 -15.73 -0.44
C ALA A 92 17.82 -14.26 -0.80
N SER A 93 18.89 -13.55 -1.19
CA SER A 93 18.79 -12.24 -1.83
C SER A 93 18.65 -12.41 -3.34
N PRO A 94 17.90 -11.53 -4.03
CA PRO A 94 17.70 -11.64 -5.46
C PRO A 94 18.95 -11.23 -6.24
N GLU A 95 19.20 -11.92 -7.35
CA GLU A 95 20.22 -11.57 -8.31
C GLU A 95 19.63 -10.72 -9.45
N ARG A 96 20.47 -9.90 -10.06
CA ARG A 96 20.07 -9.06 -11.18
C ARG A 96 19.42 -9.88 -12.29
N GLY A 97 18.21 -9.46 -12.71
CA GLY A 97 17.44 -10.10 -13.77
C GLY A 97 16.50 -11.20 -13.31
N GLN A 98 16.58 -11.64 -12.06
CA GLN A 98 15.59 -12.55 -11.48
C GLN A 98 14.24 -11.86 -11.30
N THR A 99 13.17 -12.64 -11.31
CA THR A 99 11.83 -12.15 -11.01
C THR A 99 11.58 -12.20 -9.51
N VAL A 100 11.29 -11.06 -8.91
CA VAL A 100 10.88 -10.95 -7.51
C VAL A 100 9.38 -10.74 -7.42
N VAL A 101 8.79 -11.21 -6.32
CA VAL A 101 7.37 -11.03 -5.98
C VAL A 101 7.30 -10.33 -4.65
N VAL A 102 6.60 -9.21 -4.60
CA VAL A 102 6.52 -8.36 -3.41
C VAL A 102 5.08 -7.97 -3.09
N HIS A 103 4.82 -7.73 -1.81
CA HIS A 103 3.75 -6.84 -1.41
C HIS A 103 4.31 -5.46 -1.08
N TYR A 104 3.52 -4.41 -1.35
CA TYR A 104 3.91 -3.06 -1.01
C TYR A 104 2.73 -2.13 -0.74
N THR A 105 3.03 -1.06 -0.05
CA THR A 105 2.17 0.13 0.08
C THR A 105 3.04 1.35 -0.13
N GLY A 106 2.65 2.22 -1.07
CA GLY A 106 3.34 3.47 -1.40
C GLY A 106 2.57 4.69 -0.91
N THR A 107 3.28 5.59 -0.22
CA THR A 107 2.72 6.85 0.29
C THR A 107 3.63 8.02 -0.05
N LEU A 108 3.06 9.21 -0.16
CA LEU A 108 3.77 10.47 -0.19
C LEU A 108 4.28 10.83 1.22
N LYS A 109 5.11 11.87 1.31
CA LYS A 109 5.66 12.35 2.58
C LYS A 109 4.58 12.79 3.60
N ASP A 110 3.43 13.25 3.11
CA ASP A 110 2.28 13.65 3.92
C ASP A 110 1.41 12.45 4.36
N GLY A 111 1.80 11.23 4.01
CA GLY A 111 1.05 10.01 4.32
C GLY A 111 -0.02 9.64 3.29
N THR A 112 -0.26 10.47 2.27
CA THR A 112 -1.22 10.19 1.20
C THR A 112 -0.82 8.92 0.45
N LYS A 113 -1.63 7.86 0.53
CA LYS A 113 -1.40 6.61 -0.20
C LYS A 113 -1.72 6.79 -1.68
N PHE A 114 -0.77 6.45 -2.55
CA PHE A 114 -0.96 6.53 -3.99
C PHE A 114 -1.08 5.17 -4.67
N ASP A 115 -0.54 4.11 -4.07
CA ASP A 115 -0.66 2.75 -4.60
C ASP A 115 -0.43 1.70 -3.52
N SER A 116 -1.09 0.52 -3.66
CA SER A 116 -0.91 -0.62 -2.76
C SER A 116 -1.29 -1.93 -3.45
N SER A 117 -0.38 -2.88 -3.46
CA SER A 117 -0.65 -4.26 -3.89
C SER A 117 -1.51 -5.02 -2.87
N ARG A 118 -1.45 -4.61 -1.60
CA ARG A 118 -2.25 -5.21 -0.52
C ARG A 118 -3.72 -4.88 -0.68
N ASP A 119 -4.06 -3.63 -1.06
CA ASP A 119 -5.45 -3.22 -1.31
C ASP A 119 -6.07 -3.98 -2.49
N ARG A 120 -5.25 -4.39 -3.45
CA ARG A 120 -5.68 -5.20 -4.59
C ARG A 120 -5.69 -6.70 -4.32
N ASN A 121 -5.23 -7.15 -3.15
CA ASN A 121 -4.99 -8.55 -2.82
C ASN A 121 -4.19 -9.31 -3.90
N SER A 122 -3.27 -8.61 -4.56
CA SER A 122 -2.47 -9.15 -5.67
C SER A 122 -1.03 -8.71 -5.54
N PRO A 123 -0.10 -9.62 -5.24
CA PRO A 123 1.32 -9.33 -5.20
C PRO A 123 1.82 -8.80 -6.55
N PHE A 124 2.82 -7.95 -6.51
CA PHE A 124 3.44 -7.39 -7.70
C PHE A 124 4.73 -8.14 -8.04
N SER A 125 4.92 -8.45 -9.31
CA SER A 125 6.10 -9.16 -9.81
C SER A 125 6.85 -8.31 -10.81
N PHE A 126 8.17 -8.25 -10.69
CA PHE A 126 9.04 -7.55 -11.64
C PHE A 126 10.44 -8.15 -11.65
N ARG A 127 11.22 -7.86 -12.69
CA ARG A 127 12.61 -8.28 -12.80
C ARG A 127 13.52 -7.24 -12.17
N ILE A 128 14.27 -7.66 -11.17
CA ILE A 128 15.13 -6.79 -10.36
C ILE A 128 16.39 -6.34 -11.11
N GLY A 129 16.81 -5.10 -10.90
CA GLY A 129 18.09 -4.57 -11.34
C GLY A 129 18.20 -4.27 -12.84
N ILE A 130 17.10 -4.29 -13.60
CA ILE A 130 17.11 -4.05 -15.06
C ILE A 130 16.30 -2.82 -15.48
N GLY A 131 15.85 -2.00 -14.55
CA GLY A 131 15.12 -0.76 -14.82
C GLY A 131 13.64 -0.95 -15.17
N GLN A 132 13.01 -2.06 -14.74
CA GLN A 132 11.56 -2.24 -14.87
C GLN A 132 10.78 -1.41 -13.86
N VAL A 133 11.42 -1.01 -12.80
CA VAL A 133 10.88 -0.20 -11.70
C VAL A 133 11.76 1.04 -11.49
N ILE A 134 11.35 1.94 -10.61
CA ILE A 134 12.16 3.10 -10.22
C ILE A 134 13.48 2.65 -9.58
N LYS A 135 14.53 3.46 -9.74
CA LYS A 135 15.89 3.12 -9.30
C LYS A 135 15.95 2.74 -7.81
N GLY A 136 15.21 3.48 -6.97
CA GLY A 136 15.15 3.20 -5.54
C GLY A 136 14.60 1.81 -5.20
N TRP A 137 13.75 1.24 -6.06
CA TRP A 137 13.28 -0.14 -5.92
C TRP A 137 14.34 -1.15 -6.39
N ASP A 138 14.94 -0.94 -7.56
CA ASP A 138 16.01 -1.82 -8.04
C ASP A 138 17.15 -1.93 -7.02
N GLU A 139 17.49 -0.85 -6.34
CA GLU A 139 18.51 -0.81 -5.29
C GLU A 139 17.97 -1.37 -3.96
N GLY A 140 16.85 -0.81 -3.47
CA GLY A 140 16.34 -1.10 -2.14
C GLY A 140 15.79 -2.50 -1.98
N VAL A 141 15.10 -3.04 -3.00
CA VAL A 141 14.60 -4.43 -2.98
C VAL A 141 15.71 -5.41 -3.36
N GLY A 142 16.65 -5.00 -4.21
CA GLY A 142 17.76 -5.83 -4.64
C GLY A 142 18.69 -6.30 -3.51
N SER A 143 18.73 -5.58 -2.40
CA SER A 143 19.52 -5.93 -1.21
C SER A 143 18.72 -6.60 -0.10
N MET A 144 17.41 -6.84 -0.29
CA MET A 144 16.58 -7.56 0.67
C MET A 144 16.82 -9.07 0.61
N LYS A 145 16.40 -9.77 1.67
CA LYS A 145 16.28 -11.23 1.67
C LYS A 145 14.80 -11.62 1.63
N VAL A 146 14.48 -12.78 1.04
CA VAL A 146 13.11 -13.33 1.04
C VAL A 146 12.61 -13.48 2.48
N GLY A 147 11.35 -13.07 2.69
CA GLY A 147 10.70 -12.99 4.01
C GLY A 147 10.96 -11.67 4.73
N GLY A 148 11.80 -10.80 4.19
CA GLY A 148 12.08 -9.49 4.77
C GLY A 148 11.00 -8.45 4.47
N ARG A 149 10.87 -7.48 5.40
CA ARG A 149 10.03 -6.29 5.25
C ARG A 149 10.87 -5.05 5.50
N ARG A 150 10.80 -4.08 4.59
CA ARG A 150 11.63 -2.89 4.57
C ARG A 150 10.81 -1.66 4.26
N LYS A 151 11.06 -0.57 5.00
CA LYS A 151 10.61 0.75 4.62
C LYS A 151 11.67 1.40 3.75
N LEU A 152 11.27 1.94 2.59
CA LEU A 152 12.13 2.70 1.68
C LEU A 152 11.69 4.16 1.68
N ILE A 153 12.65 5.08 1.78
CA ILE A 153 12.46 6.51 1.60
C ILE A 153 13.25 6.90 0.37
N ILE A 154 12.55 7.12 -0.73
CA ILE A 154 13.12 7.27 -2.06
C ILE A 154 13.10 8.74 -2.47
N PRO A 155 14.27 9.40 -2.62
CA PRO A 155 14.32 10.76 -3.11
C PRO A 155 13.87 10.85 -4.57
N PRO A 156 13.50 12.04 -5.07
CA PRO A 156 12.97 12.22 -6.41
C PRO A 156 13.85 11.63 -7.53
N ASP A 157 15.16 11.75 -7.43
CA ASP A 157 16.11 11.31 -8.46
C ASP A 157 16.18 9.77 -8.62
N LEU A 158 15.77 9.06 -7.59
CA LEU A 158 15.61 7.60 -7.59
C LEU A 158 14.17 7.16 -7.79
N GLY A 159 13.24 8.12 -7.90
CA GLY A 159 11.80 7.91 -8.10
C GLY A 159 11.33 8.44 -9.46
N TYR A 160 10.34 9.32 -9.45
CA TYR A 160 9.71 9.86 -10.66
C TYR A 160 10.22 11.27 -11.05
N GLY A 161 11.17 11.85 -10.30
CA GLY A 161 11.84 13.11 -10.60
C GLY A 161 10.92 14.30 -10.76
N ALA A 162 11.33 15.23 -11.64
CA ALA A 162 10.60 16.46 -11.90
C ALA A 162 9.28 16.27 -12.66
N ARG A 163 9.00 15.07 -13.19
CA ARG A 163 7.74 14.79 -13.91
C ARG A 163 6.61 14.34 -13.00
N GLY A 164 6.92 13.71 -11.87
CA GLY A 164 5.91 12.99 -11.09
C GLY A 164 5.32 11.81 -11.87
N ALA A 165 4.19 11.27 -11.43
CA ALA A 165 3.52 10.17 -12.11
C ALA A 165 2.01 10.16 -11.89
N GLY A 166 1.26 9.81 -12.96
CA GLY A 166 -0.15 9.47 -12.93
C GLY A 166 -1.11 10.52 -12.35
N GLY A 167 -0.68 11.77 -12.21
CA GLY A 167 -1.48 12.83 -11.57
C GLY A 167 -1.62 12.68 -10.05
N VAL A 168 -1.13 11.58 -9.48
CA VAL A 168 -1.19 11.29 -8.02
C VAL A 168 0.15 11.50 -7.33
N ILE A 169 1.26 11.41 -8.07
CA ILE A 169 2.60 11.68 -7.55
C ILE A 169 3.07 13.04 -8.09
N PRO A 170 3.23 14.05 -7.23
CA PRO A 170 3.67 15.38 -7.66
C PRO A 170 5.10 15.38 -8.21
N PRO A 171 5.49 16.42 -8.96
CA PRO A 171 6.88 16.67 -9.28
C PRO A 171 7.77 16.75 -8.04
N ASN A 172 8.96 16.18 -8.13
CA ASN A 172 9.97 16.16 -7.07
C ASN A 172 9.48 15.58 -5.73
N ALA A 173 8.54 14.63 -5.78
CA ALA A 173 8.06 13.97 -4.58
C ALA A 173 9.08 12.96 -4.03
N THR A 174 9.31 12.99 -2.73
CA THR A 174 9.88 11.88 -1.96
C THR A 174 8.81 10.83 -1.76
N LEU A 175 9.16 9.58 -1.99
CA LEU A 175 8.23 8.45 -1.89
C LEU A 175 8.60 7.57 -0.71
N ASN A 176 7.61 7.18 0.06
CA ASN A 176 7.75 6.18 1.11
C ASN A 176 7.09 4.89 0.65
N PHE A 177 7.79 3.77 0.80
CA PHE A 177 7.25 2.45 0.52
C PHE A 177 7.47 1.53 1.72
N ASP A 178 6.47 0.76 2.05
CA ASP A 178 6.57 -0.41 2.90
C ASP A 178 6.54 -1.63 1.98
N VAL A 179 7.64 -2.37 1.90
CA VAL A 179 7.82 -3.47 0.94
C VAL A 179 8.13 -4.75 1.70
N GLU A 180 7.49 -5.84 1.30
CA GLU A 180 7.74 -7.19 1.76
C GLU A 180 8.15 -8.07 0.58
N LEU A 181 9.33 -8.68 0.64
CA LEU A 181 9.83 -9.58 -0.39
C LEU A 181 9.33 -11.00 -0.10
N LEU A 182 8.38 -11.47 -0.91
CA LEU A 182 7.71 -12.75 -0.69
C LEU A 182 8.52 -13.93 -1.24
N LYS A 183 9.03 -13.79 -2.47
CA LYS A 183 9.79 -14.85 -3.15
C LYS A 183 10.57 -14.34 -4.35
N ILE A 184 11.49 -15.17 -4.80
CA ILE A 184 12.28 -15.04 -6.03
C ILE A 184 11.92 -16.23 -6.92
N ASN A 185 11.75 -15.97 -8.25
CA ASN A 185 11.46 -16.98 -9.28
C ASN A 185 12.55 -16.95 -10.36
#